data_c26e170028b9fbaa188ac14f5e1af80a
#
_entry.id   c26e170028b9fbaa188ac14f5e1af80a
#
_cell.length_a   1.000
_cell.length_b   1.000
_cell.length_c   1.000
_cell.angle_alpha   90.00
_cell.angle_beta   90.00
_cell.angle_gamma   90.00
#
_symmetry.space_group_name_H-M   'P 1'
#
loop_
_entity.id
_entity.type
_entity.pdbx_description
1 polymer ?
#
loop_
_entity_poly.entity_id
_entity_poly.type
_entity_poly.pdbx_seq_one_letter_code
_entity_poly.pdbx_strand_id
1 'polypeptide(L)'
;VLPLRDTFASLFFASIGMLIDPNILIGNFGSILVLVTLVMIGKAAIVFPIVLKFGYSVKTAVIVALGINQIGEFSFVLELTGLALGLISEDTYLLLLGTTAITLIVTPILLERAPKLANLLTKTAFFRKYLQRFEAPKSLSIPETINSHVVVAGDGRVGQVVVKILLSQGYPVIVMDNSEA
;
A
#
# COMPACT_ATOMS: atom_id res chain seq x y z
N VAL A 1 -0.80 21.55 -10.10
CA VAL A 1 0.05 20.33 -10.29
C VAL A 1 -0.82 19.10 -10.53
N LEU A 2 -1.94 18.88 -9.77
CA LEU A 2 -2.80 17.70 -9.92
C LEU A 2 -3.38 17.50 -11.34
N PRO A 3 -4.01 18.52 -11.98
CA PRO A 3 -4.58 18.33 -13.31
C PRO A 3 -3.54 17.97 -14.38
N LEU A 4 -2.33 18.51 -14.26
CA LEU A 4 -1.24 18.24 -15.22
C LEU A 4 -0.76 16.78 -15.10
N ARG A 5 -0.59 16.29 -13.87
CA ARG A 5 -0.24 14.90 -13.60
C ARG A 5 -1.26 13.94 -14.20
N ASP A 6 -2.54 14.23 -13.98
CA ASP A 6 -3.63 13.34 -14.40
C ASP A 6 -3.76 13.32 -15.95
N THR A 7 -3.50 14.46 -16.61
CA THR A 7 -3.44 14.54 -18.08
C THR A 7 -2.29 13.72 -18.65
N PHE A 8 -1.07 13.88 -18.11
CA PHE A 8 0.09 13.13 -18.58
C PHE A 8 -0.05 11.63 -18.29
N ALA A 9 -0.58 11.26 -17.13
CA ALA A 9 -0.85 9.87 -16.79
C ALA A 9 -1.87 9.25 -17.77
N SER A 10 -2.95 9.97 -18.10
CA SER A 10 -3.96 9.50 -19.05
C SER A 10 -3.37 9.29 -20.46
N LEU A 11 -2.54 10.23 -20.91
CA LEU A 11 -1.86 10.15 -22.20
C LEU A 11 -0.87 8.95 -22.25
N PHE A 12 -0.11 8.75 -21.19
CA PHE A 12 0.82 7.64 -21.04
C PHE A 12 0.10 6.29 -21.09
N PHE A 13 -0.96 6.11 -20.27
CA PHE A 13 -1.72 4.86 -20.28
C PHE A 13 -2.47 4.62 -21.59
N ALA A 14 -2.98 5.66 -22.25
CA ALA A 14 -3.57 5.52 -23.56
C ALA A 14 -2.53 5.05 -24.61
N SER A 15 -1.32 5.64 -24.58
CA SER A 15 -0.22 5.23 -25.49
C SER A 15 0.19 3.77 -25.27
N ILE A 16 0.32 3.32 -24.01
CA ILE A 16 0.62 1.92 -23.71
C ILE A 16 -0.53 1.01 -24.15
N GLY A 17 -1.78 1.42 -23.89
CA GLY A 17 -2.94 0.66 -24.31
C GLY A 17 -3.00 0.41 -25.82
N MET A 18 -2.50 1.35 -26.64
CA MET A 18 -2.41 1.18 -28.09
C MET A 18 -1.31 0.19 -28.54
N LEU A 19 -0.31 -0.08 -27.71
CA LEU A 19 0.74 -1.06 -27.99
C LEU A 19 0.30 -2.49 -27.71
N ILE A 20 -0.79 -2.67 -26.98
CA ILE A 20 -1.28 -3.98 -26.57
C ILE A 20 -2.23 -4.53 -27.64
N ASP A 21 -1.83 -5.62 -28.32
CA ASP A 21 -2.73 -6.36 -29.20
C ASP A 21 -3.63 -7.29 -28.35
N PRO A 22 -4.96 -7.10 -28.36
CA PRO A 22 -5.89 -7.94 -27.61
C PRO A 22 -5.81 -9.43 -27.99
N ASN A 23 -5.48 -9.76 -29.23
CA ASN A 23 -5.38 -11.15 -29.68
C ASN A 23 -4.19 -11.86 -29.02
N ILE A 24 -3.08 -11.15 -28.82
CA ILE A 24 -1.89 -11.67 -28.14
C ILE A 24 -2.18 -11.89 -26.65
N LEU A 25 -2.91 -10.97 -26.02
CA LEU A 25 -3.35 -11.15 -24.63
C LEU A 25 -4.24 -12.38 -24.47
N ILE A 26 -5.19 -12.58 -25.39
CA ILE A 26 -6.10 -13.73 -25.32
C ILE A 26 -5.32 -15.03 -25.60
N GLY A 27 -4.44 -15.04 -26.59
CA GLY A 27 -3.62 -16.22 -26.93
C GLY A 27 -2.68 -16.66 -25.81
N ASN A 28 -2.15 -15.71 -25.05
CA ASN A 28 -1.21 -15.95 -23.94
C ASN A 28 -1.82 -15.78 -22.54
N PHE A 29 -3.14 -15.73 -22.46
CA PHE A 29 -3.85 -15.41 -21.21
C PHE A 29 -3.43 -16.28 -20.04
N GLY A 30 -3.22 -17.58 -20.25
CA GLY A 30 -2.79 -18.50 -19.21
C GLY A 30 -1.41 -18.14 -18.62
N SER A 31 -0.43 -17.87 -19.50
CA SER A 31 0.93 -17.48 -19.11
C SER A 31 0.95 -16.12 -18.39
N ILE A 32 0.21 -15.16 -18.91
CA ILE A 32 0.08 -13.83 -18.29
C ILE A 32 -0.58 -13.94 -16.90
N LEU A 33 -1.64 -14.74 -16.75
CA LEU A 33 -2.31 -14.95 -15.49
C LEU A 33 -1.38 -15.57 -14.43
N VAL A 34 -0.57 -16.55 -14.83
CA VAL A 34 0.45 -17.17 -13.97
C VAL A 34 1.47 -16.13 -13.53
N LEU A 35 2.00 -15.32 -14.46
CA LEU A 35 2.97 -14.26 -14.14
C LEU A 35 2.38 -13.19 -13.23
N VAL A 36 1.19 -12.69 -13.52
CA VAL A 36 0.46 -11.74 -12.67
C VAL A 36 0.31 -12.30 -11.26
N THR A 37 -0.15 -13.54 -11.14
CA THR A 37 -0.35 -14.19 -9.84
C THR A 37 0.96 -14.34 -9.09
N LEU A 38 2.01 -14.79 -9.77
CA LEU A 38 3.33 -14.98 -9.17
C LEU A 38 3.94 -13.67 -8.69
N VAL A 39 3.87 -12.61 -9.51
CA VAL A 39 4.36 -11.28 -9.14
C VAL A 39 3.57 -10.72 -7.95
N MET A 40 2.25 -10.76 -8.02
CA MET A 40 1.40 -10.17 -6.99
C MET A 40 1.51 -10.93 -5.66
N ILE A 41 1.45 -12.26 -5.68
CA ILE A 41 1.62 -13.07 -4.46
C ILE A 41 3.05 -12.95 -3.93
N GLY A 42 4.05 -13.03 -4.83
CA GLY A 42 5.47 -12.93 -4.43
C GLY A 42 5.79 -11.60 -3.76
N LYS A 43 5.36 -10.47 -4.34
CA LYS A 43 5.55 -9.15 -3.74
C LYS A 43 4.80 -9.00 -2.42
N ALA A 44 3.53 -9.45 -2.36
CA ALA A 44 2.76 -9.40 -1.12
C ALA A 44 3.42 -10.26 -0.02
N ALA A 45 3.92 -11.45 -0.35
CA ALA A 45 4.60 -12.34 0.58
C ALA A 45 5.90 -11.75 1.14
N ILE A 46 6.57 -10.87 0.38
CA ILE A 46 7.78 -10.18 0.82
C ILE A 46 7.42 -8.93 1.63
N VAL A 47 6.52 -8.10 1.13
CA VAL A 47 6.20 -6.80 1.73
C VAL A 47 5.44 -6.95 3.04
N PHE A 48 4.47 -7.85 3.10
CA PHE A 48 3.65 -8.06 4.28
C PHE A 48 4.47 -8.32 5.56
N PRO A 49 5.39 -9.31 5.61
CA PRO A 49 6.19 -9.54 6.80
C PRO A 49 7.17 -8.41 7.11
N ILE A 50 7.66 -7.69 6.10
CA ILE A 50 8.52 -6.52 6.31
C ILE A 50 7.76 -5.44 7.07
N VAL A 51 6.56 -5.09 6.65
CA VAL A 51 5.73 -4.07 7.31
C VAL A 51 5.39 -4.48 8.74
N LEU A 52 5.08 -5.76 8.97
CA LEU A 52 4.88 -6.28 10.33
C LEU A 52 6.13 -6.16 11.20
N LYS A 53 7.32 -6.43 10.63
CA LYS A 53 8.60 -6.32 11.37
C LYS A 53 8.90 -4.88 11.78
N PHE A 54 8.43 -3.90 11.01
CA PHE A 54 8.51 -2.47 11.40
C PHE A 54 7.50 -2.08 12.49
N GLY A 55 6.68 -3.00 13.00
CA GLY A 55 5.74 -2.76 14.11
C GLY A 55 4.39 -2.18 13.68
N TYR A 56 4.10 -2.14 12.38
CA TYR A 56 2.79 -1.71 11.91
C TYR A 56 1.72 -2.79 12.11
N SER A 57 0.47 -2.35 12.20
CA SER A 57 -0.67 -3.24 12.35
C SER A 57 -0.84 -4.16 11.13
N VAL A 58 -1.46 -5.33 11.35
CA VAL A 58 -1.80 -6.25 10.25
C VAL A 58 -2.64 -5.59 9.17
N LYS A 59 -3.58 -4.75 9.59
CA LYS A 59 -4.42 -3.99 8.66
C LYS A 59 -3.56 -3.10 7.75
N THR A 60 -2.62 -2.38 8.34
CA THR A 60 -1.64 -1.57 7.60
C THR A 60 -0.77 -2.42 6.69
N ALA A 61 -0.25 -3.56 7.20
CA ALA A 61 0.59 -4.45 6.43
C ALA A 61 -0.12 -5.02 5.19
N VAL A 62 -1.40 -5.39 5.30
CA VAL A 62 -2.22 -5.83 4.15
C VAL A 62 -2.43 -4.70 3.16
N ILE A 63 -2.80 -3.51 3.62
CA ILE A 63 -3.04 -2.35 2.74
C ILE A 63 -1.78 -1.98 1.98
N VAL A 64 -0.63 -1.91 2.66
CA VAL A 64 0.66 -1.59 2.03
C VAL A 64 1.08 -2.69 1.05
N ALA A 65 1.01 -3.97 1.46
CA ALA A 65 1.37 -5.09 0.60
C ALA A 65 0.55 -5.15 -0.68
N LEU A 66 -0.75 -4.83 -0.62
CA LEU A 66 -1.61 -4.78 -1.80
C LEU A 66 -1.43 -3.48 -2.61
N GLY A 67 -1.11 -2.36 -1.95
CA GLY A 67 -0.95 -1.06 -2.60
C GLY A 67 0.31 -0.94 -3.47
N ILE A 68 1.42 -1.60 -3.08
CA ILE A 68 2.67 -1.59 -3.85
C ILE A 68 2.89 -2.87 -4.66
N ASN A 69 1.83 -3.63 -4.86
CA ASN A 69 1.86 -4.97 -5.43
C ASN A 69 2.06 -5.01 -6.95
N GLN A 70 1.72 -3.93 -7.63
CA GLN A 70 1.85 -3.80 -9.08
C GLN A 70 3.30 -3.76 -9.56
N ILE A 71 3.50 -4.06 -10.84
CA ILE A 71 4.72 -3.73 -11.57
C ILE A 71 4.63 -2.22 -11.91
N GLY A 72 5.72 -1.47 -11.68
CA GLY A 72 5.72 -0.03 -11.91
C GLY A 72 5.75 0.34 -13.39
N GLU A 73 5.29 1.54 -13.73
CA GLU A 73 5.23 2.05 -15.10
C GLU A 73 6.60 2.14 -15.80
N PHE A 74 7.67 2.29 -15.05
CA PHE A 74 9.02 2.28 -15.61
C PHE A 74 9.42 0.93 -16.22
N SER A 75 8.71 -0.16 -15.87
CA SER A 75 8.94 -1.48 -16.46
C SER A 75 8.67 -1.48 -17.96
N PHE A 76 7.70 -0.71 -18.46
CA PHE A 76 7.44 -0.58 -19.89
C PHE A 76 8.67 -0.05 -20.66
N VAL A 77 9.38 0.92 -20.06
CA VAL A 77 10.60 1.48 -20.67
C VAL A 77 11.73 0.45 -20.64
N LEU A 78 11.86 -0.31 -19.56
CA LEU A 78 12.87 -1.36 -19.44
C LEU A 78 12.59 -2.53 -20.40
N GLU A 79 11.33 -2.95 -20.52
CA GLU A 79 10.89 -4.00 -21.42
C GLU A 79 11.16 -3.62 -22.88
N LEU A 80 10.80 -2.39 -23.29
CA LEU A 80 11.06 -1.89 -24.64
C LEU A 80 12.57 -1.77 -24.92
N THR A 81 13.35 -1.30 -23.95
CA THR A 81 14.80 -1.20 -24.06
C THR A 81 15.43 -2.59 -24.19
N GLY A 82 14.96 -3.55 -23.36
CA GLY A 82 15.41 -4.94 -23.42
C GLY A 82 15.15 -5.59 -24.77
N LEU A 83 13.98 -5.32 -25.38
CA LEU A 83 13.66 -5.77 -26.74
C LEU A 83 14.57 -5.12 -27.77
N ALA A 84 14.75 -3.79 -27.72
CA ALA A 84 15.58 -3.04 -28.66
C ALA A 84 17.05 -3.47 -28.64
N LEU A 85 17.56 -3.88 -27.47
CA LEU A 85 18.93 -4.40 -27.30
C LEU A 85 19.04 -5.91 -27.58
N GLY A 86 17.96 -6.58 -27.94
CA GLY A 86 17.96 -8.03 -28.18
C GLY A 86 18.17 -8.89 -26.92
N LEU A 87 17.97 -8.32 -25.73
CA LEU A 87 18.10 -9.03 -24.46
C LEU A 87 16.91 -9.93 -24.15
N ILE A 88 15.74 -9.59 -24.67
CA ILE A 88 14.51 -10.38 -24.57
C ILE A 88 13.91 -10.57 -25.98
N SER A 89 13.21 -11.69 -26.17
CA SER A 89 12.46 -11.93 -27.38
C SER A 89 11.17 -11.11 -27.43
N GLU A 90 10.58 -10.96 -28.63
CA GLU A 90 9.30 -10.29 -28.82
C GLU A 90 8.18 -10.96 -28.01
N ASP A 91 8.13 -12.29 -27.98
CA ASP A 91 7.15 -13.02 -27.16
C ASP A 91 7.30 -12.71 -25.66
N THR A 92 8.53 -12.65 -25.16
CA THR A 92 8.80 -12.29 -23.77
C THR A 92 8.37 -10.85 -23.48
N TYR A 93 8.68 -9.92 -24.39
CA TYR A 93 8.25 -8.54 -24.28
C TYR A 93 6.73 -8.43 -24.17
N LEU A 94 5.99 -9.11 -25.04
CA LEU A 94 4.52 -9.08 -25.05
C LEU A 94 3.91 -9.69 -23.78
N LEU A 95 4.51 -10.78 -23.26
CA LEU A 95 4.10 -11.37 -21.97
C LEU A 95 4.32 -10.41 -20.80
N LEU A 96 5.48 -9.74 -20.74
CA LEU A 96 5.81 -8.79 -19.69
C LEU A 96 4.91 -7.54 -19.79
N LEU A 97 4.72 -7.00 -21.00
CA LEU A 97 3.85 -5.86 -21.27
C LEU A 97 2.42 -6.14 -20.78
N GLY A 98 1.85 -7.29 -21.13
CA GLY A 98 0.53 -7.70 -20.68
C GLY A 98 0.45 -7.90 -19.16
N THR A 99 1.48 -8.49 -18.58
CA THR A 99 1.57 -8.69 -17.12
C THR A 99 1.61 -7.36 -16.39
N THR A 100 2.45 -6.43 -16.82
CA THR A 100 2.59 -5.09 -16.25
C THR A 100 1.26 -4.33 -16.33
N ALA A 101 0.63 -4.32 -17.50
CA ALA A 101 -0.66 -3.65 -17.70
C ALA A 101 -1.76 -4.22 -16.80
N ILE A 102 -1.88 -5.55 -16.70
CA ILE A 102 -2.91 -6.18 -15.86
C ILE A 102 -2.66 -5.89 -14.38
N THR A 103 -1.41 -5.94 -13.90
CA THR A 103 -1.11 -5.62 -12.49
C THR A 103 -1.46 -4.18 -12.14
N LEU A 104 -1.26 -3.22 -13.06
CA LEU A 104 -1.64 -1.81 -12.88
C LEU A 104 -3.17 -1.64 -12.80
N ILE A 105 -3.94 -2.37 -13.63
CA ILE A 105 -5.41 -2.30 -13.61
C ILE A 105 -5.99 -2.97 -12.36
N VAL A 106 -5.41 -4.07 -11.93
CA VAL A 106 -5.93 -4.87 -10.79
C VAL A 106 -5.61 -4.22 -9.45
N THR A 107 -4.49 -3.53 -9.31
CA THR A 107 -4.04 -2.98 -8.01
C THR A 107 -5.01 -1.97 -7.39
N PRO A 108 -5.58 -0.98 -8.09
CA PRO A 108 -6.58 -0.08 -7.49
C PRO A 108 -7.80 -0.83 -6.96
N ILE A 109 -8.24 -1.87 -7.68
CA ILE A 109 -9.37 -2.71 -7.28
C ILE A 109 -9.06 -3.49 -6.00
N LEU A 110 -7.83 -4.02 -5.89
CA LEU A 110 -7.38 -4.71 -4.68
C LEU A 110 -7.21 -3.74 -3.51
N LEU A 111 -6.68 -2.55 -3.76
CA LEU A 111 -6.47 -1.53 -2.73
C LEU A 111 -7.81 -1.06 -2.14
N GLU A 112 -8.84 -0.87 -2.95
CA GLU A 112 -10.19 -0.55 -2.49
C GLU A 112 -10.76 -1.65 -1.58
N ARG A 113 -10.46 -2.92 -1.89
CA ARG A 113 -10.90 -4.08 -1.11
C ARG A 113 -9.98 -4.46 0.04
N ALA A 114 -8.79 -3.87 0.11
CA ALA A 114 -7.76 -4.20 1.11
C ALA A 114 -8.25 -4.12 2.57
N PRO A 115 -9.05 -3.11 3.00
CA PRO A 115 -9.57 -3.06 4.36
C PRO A 115 -10.49 -4.24 4.70
N LYS A 116 -11.30 -4.70 3.73
CA LYS A 116 -12.18 -5.87 3.92
C LYS A 116 -11.37 -7.16 4.01
N LEU A 117 -10.36 -7.33 3.14
CA LEU A 117 -9.42 -8.45 3.16
C LEU A 117 -8.63 -8.51 4.47
N ALA A 118 -8.13 -7.36 4.95
CA ALA A 118 -7.44 -7.26 6.23
C ALA A 118 -8.34 -7.72 7.40
N ASN A 119 -9.59 -7.25 7.43
CA ASN A 119 -10.54 -7.66 8.46
C ASN A 119 -10.88 -9.17 8.39
N LEU A 120 -10.88 -9.78 7.21
CA LEU A 120 -11.09 -11.21 7.05
C LEU A 120 -9.90 -12.01 7.56
N LEU A 121 -8.70 -11.58 7.24
CA LEU A 121 -7.46 -12.23 7.68
C LEU A 121 -7.31 -12.15 9.22
N THR A 122 -7.61 -11.02 9.84
CA THR A 122 -7.53 -10.87 11.29
C THR A 122 -8.57 -11.72 12.06
N LYS A 123 -9.67 -12.12 11.42
CA LYS A 123 -10.67 -13.01 12.01
C LYS A 123 -10.25 -14.49 12.02
N THR A 124 -9.30 -14.90 11.19
CA THR A 124 -8.87 -16.30 11.14
C THR A 124 -7.98 -16.65 12.35
N ALA A 125 -8.28 -17.79 12.99
CA ALA A 125 -7.60 -18.21 14.22
C ALA A 125 -6.09 -18.39 14.06
N PHE A 126 -5.63 -18.79 12.87
CA PHE A 126 -4.23 -18.96 12.53
C PHE A 126 -3.48 -17.62 12.56
N PHE A 127 -4.02 -16.59 11.90
CA PHE A 127 -3.44 -15.25 11.91
C PHE A 127 -3.53 -14.61 13.29
N ARG A 128 -4.62 -14.78 14.02
CA ARG A 128 -4.78 -14.21 15.37
C ARG A 128 -3.69 -14.66 16.33
N LYS A 129 -3.30 -15.95 16.33
CA LYS A 129 -2.22 -16.47 17.19
C LYS A 129 -0.84 -15.94 16.79
N TYR A 130 -0.60 -15.78 15.49
CA TYR A 130 0.66 -15.24 14.96
C TYR A 130 0.76 -13.74 15.20
N LEU A 131 -0.35 -13.02 15.09
CA LEU A 131 -0.45 -11.57 15.15
C LEU A 131 -0.42 -11.01 16.56
N GLN A 132 -0.91 -11.75 17.57
CA GLN A 132 -0.75 -11.38 18.99
C GLN A 132 0.72 -11.18 19.39
N ARG A 133 1.65 -11.72 18.63
CA ARG A 133 3.09 -11.53 18.84
C ARG A 133 3.62 -10.21 18.26
N PHE A 134 2.90 -9.60 17.30
CA PHE A 134 3.28 -8.36 16.63
C PHE A 134 2.36 -7.19 16.97
N GLU A 135 1.14 -7.45 17.38
CA GLU A 135 0.24 -6.49 18.00
C GLU A 135 0.59 -6.38 19.49
N ALA A 136 1.81 -5.93 19.79
CA ALA A 136 1.99 -5.28 21.09
C ALA A 136 1.02 -4.07 21.06
N PRO A 137 0.05 -4.00 21.99
CA PRO A 137 -0.80 -2.84 22.05
C PRO A 137 0.12 -1.65 22.36
N LYS A 138 0.31 -0.73 21.42
CA LYS A 138 0.47 0.67 21.74
C LYS A 138 -0.91 1.11 22.26
N SER A 139 -1.40 0.43 23.30
CA SER A 139 -2.43 0.95 24.15
C SER A 139 -1.79 2.18 24.77
N LEU A 140 -2.18 3.35 24.29
CA LEU A 140 -2.18 4.52 25.14
C LEU A 140 -2.85 4.04 26.42
N SER A 141 -2.05 3.65 27.41
CA SER A 141 -2.54 3.38 28.76
C SER A 141 -2.90 4.74 29.33
N ILE A 142 -4.08 5.24 28.93
CA ILE A 142 -4.71 6.34 29.63
C ILE A 142 -5.05 5.72 30.97
N PRO A 143 -4.44 6.16 32.07
CA PRO A 143 -4.81 5.67 33.40
C PRO A 143 -6.30 5.89 33.58
N GLU A 144 -7.06 4.85 33.95
CA GLU A 144 -8.52 4.90 34.16
C GLU A 144 -8.93 5.94 35.22
N THR A 145 -7.96 6.52 35.93
CA THR A 145 -8.11 7.53 36.97
C THR A 145 -8.16 8.97 36.47
N ILE A 146 -7.96 9.24 35.18
CA ILE A 146 -8.01 10.61 34.66
C ILE A 146 -9.46 10.97 34.31
N ASN A 147 -10.17 11.53 35.27
CA ASN A 147 -11.47 12.14 35.07
C ASN A 147 -11.33 13.65 34.84
N SER A 148 -12.22 14.21 33.98
CA SER A 148 -12.27 15.66 33.72
C SER A 148 -10.99 16.23 33.07
N HIS A 149 -10.43 15.49 32.09
CA HIS A 149 -9.27 15.92 31.32
C HIS A 149 -9.64 16.73 30.10
N VAL A 150 -8.71 17.58 29.63
CA VAL A 150 -8.79 18.28 28.34
C VAL A 150 -7.97 17.54 27.33
N VAL A 151 -8.54 17.29 26.14
CA VAL A 151 -7.82 16.68 25.02
C VAL A 151 -7.36 17.79 24.05
N VAL A 152 -6.05 17.89 23.83
CA VAL A 152 -5.46 18.80 22.83
C VAL A 152 -5.06 17.98 21.62
N ALA A 153 -5.68 18.25 20.48
CA ALA A 153 -5.35 17.62 19.20
C ALA A 153 -4.27 18.43 18.48
N GLY A 154 -3.08 17.85 18.35
CA GLY A 154 -1.90 18.45 17.74
C GLY A 154 -0.85 18.92 18.76
N ASP A 155 0.40 18.41 18.62
CA ASP A 155 1.56 18.80 19.44
C ASP A 155 2.47 19.82 18.72
N GLY A 156 1.92 20.58 17.78
CA GLY A 156 2.61 21.67 17.11
C GLY A 156 2.85 22.88 18.03
N ARG A 157 3.49 23.92 17.50
CA ARG A 157 3.85 25.13 18.29
C ARG A 157 2.67 25.72 19.07
N VAL A 158 1.48 25.73 18.49
CA VAL A 158 0.27 26.24 19.17
C VAL A 158 -0.22 25.24 20.23
N GLY A 159 -0.26 23.95 19.90
CA GLY A 159 -0.67 22.92 20.85
C GLY A 159 0.17 22.91 22.11
N GLN A 160 1.49 23.00 22.01
CA GLN A 160 2.41 23.06 23.15
C GLN A 160 2.17 24.28 24.05
N VAL A 161 1.83 25.43 23.47
CA VAL A 161 1.47 26.64 24.25
C VAL A 161 0.16 26.42 25.01
N VAL A 162 -0.85 25.86 24.35
CA VAL A 162 -2.15 25.56 24.97
C VAL A 162 -1.98 24.55 26.09
N VAL A 163 -1.20 23.49 25.89
CA VAL A 163 -0.90 22.48 26.92
C VAL A 163 -0.24 23.11 28.15
N LYS A 164 0.77 23.98 27.92
CA LYS A 164 1.44 24.68 29.06
C LYS A 164 0.48 25.54 29.86
N ILE A 165 -0.42 26.26 29.21
CA ILE A 165 -1.42 27.11 29.87
C ILE A 165 -2.40 26.25 30.68
N LEU A 166 -2.92 25.18 30.09
CA LEU A 166 -3.87 24.28 30.74
C LEU A 166 -3.24 23.60 31.98
N LEU A 167 -2.01 23.12 31.85
CA LEU A 167 -1.26 22.52 32.97
C LEU A 167 -0.99 23.54 34.09
N SER A 168 -0.69 24.80 33.73
CA SER A 168 -0.49 25.86 34.75
C SER A 168 -1.77 26.21 35.51
N GLN A 169 -2.94 25.93 34.94
CA GLN A 169 -4.24 26.09 35.57
C GLN A 169 -4.72 24.83 36.30
N GLY A 170 -3.90 23.78 36.33
CA GLY A 170 -4.21 22.53 37.05
C GLY A 170 -5.13 21.55 36.31
N TYR A 171 -5.39 21.75 35.02
CA TYR A 171 -6.17 20.79 34.26
C TYR A 171 -5.31 19.60 33.80
N PRO A 172 -5.77 18.34 33.98
CA PRO A 172 -5.12 17.19 33.36
C PRO A 172 -5.29 17.27 31.84
N VAL A 173 -4.19 17.15 31.09
CA VAL A 173 -4.20 17.29 29.63
C VAL A 173 -3.72 16.00 28.97
N ILE A 174 -4.47 15.55 27.98
CA ILE A 174 -4.05 14.48 27.04
C ILE A 174 -3.74 15.14 25.71
N VAL A 175 -2.52 14.93 25.20
CA VAL A 175 -2.11 15.42 23.89
C VAL A 175 -2.23 14.27 22.88
N MET A 176 -2.91 14.52 21.78
CA MET A 176 -3.01 13.59 20.64
C MET A 176 -2.33 14.23 19.44
N ASP A 177 -1.31 13.58 18.89
CA ASP A 177 -0.65 14.00 17.67
C ASP A 177 -0.60 12.84 16.68
N ASN A 178 -0.57 13.17 15.39
CA ASN A 178 -0.46 12.20 14.31
C ASN A 178 1.00 12.04 13.83
N SER A 179 1.93 12.80 14.38
CA SER A 179 3.36 12.68 14.11
C SER A 179 3.95 11.55 14.98
N GLU A 180 4.57 10.58 14.35
CA GLU A 180 5.45 9.63 15.04
C GLU A 180 6.72 10.39 15.47
N ALA A 181 6.94 10.51 16.79
CA ALA A 181 8.15 11.07 17.35
C ALA A 181 9.35 10.12 17.15
#